data_7f8fddf3daac5ddf36a7532faa8ac673
#
_entry.id   7f8fddf3daac5ddf36a7532faa8ac673
#
_cell.length_a   1.000
_cell.length_b   1.000
_cell.length_c   1.000
_cell.angle_alpha   90.00
_cell.angle_beta   90.00
_cell.angle_gamma   90.00
#
_symmetry.space_group_name_H-M   'P 1'
#
loop_
_entity.id
_entity.type
_entity.pdbx_description
1 polymer ?
#
loop_
_entity_poly.entity_id
_entity_poly.type
_entity_poly.pdbx_seq_one_letter_code
_entity_poly.pdbx_strand_id
1 'polypeptide(L)'
;TGDIDIPGMTEENLRYHLKKLTDSGIICRFEPGVYYFPKTDIFGEQMTLSADTVAVHKYIMRRGKRVGYYSGHTLANHMGLSTQVPFTQEINSNFAPASVRKTAIKNRQYIIRRPVVEITEENAPVLQFLDCLKDIEKCTDIEPERCGKILTEYARKYGITKKKIDRFITNYPIKIYKAIYETEVEYVSS
;
A
#
# COMPACT_ATOMS: atom_id res chain seq x y z
N THR A 1 -4.56 -4.66 -18.47
CA THR A 1 -4.63 -3.96 -19.79
C THR A 1 -4.98 -2.49 -19.66
N GLY A 2 -5.77 -2.07 -18.65
CA GLY A 2 -6.16 -0.66 -18.48
C GLY A 2 -5.02 0.35 -18.28
N ASP A 3 -3.79 -0.10 -18.07
CA ASP A 3 -2.61 0.77 -17.95
C ASP A 3 -1.80 0.86 -19.24
N ILE A 4 -2.16 0.06 -20.26
CA ILE A 4 -1.51 0.08 -21.58
C ILE A 4 -2.40 0.90 -22.49
N ASP A 5 -1.89 2.05 -22.91
CA ASP A 5 -2.53 2.93 -23.88
C ASP A 5 -1.56 3.13 -25.06
N ILE A 6 -1.94 2.61 -26.22
CA ILE A 6 -1.16 2.72 -27.43
C ILE A 6 -2.00 3.52 -28.43
N PRO A 7 -1.59 4.73 -28.83
CA PRO A 7 -2.34 5.55 -29.76
C PRO A 7 -2.70 4.80 -31.05
N GLY A 8 -3.99 4.80 -31.40
CA GLY A 8 -4.49 4.14 -32.63
C GLY A 8 -4.72 2.63 -32.51
N MET A 9 -4.46 2.01 -31.35
CA MET A 9 -4.68 0.57 -31.14
C MET A 9 -6.03 0.34 -30.44
N THR A 10 -6.89 -0.52 -31.02
CA THR A 10 -8.13 -0.96 -30.37
C THR A 10 -7.85 -1.99 -29.27
N GLU A 11 -8.78 -2.13 -28.30
CA GLU A 11 -8.67 -3.14 -27.25
C GLU A 11 -8.56 -4.58 -27.81
N GLU A 12 -9.25 -4.88 -28.90
CA GLU A 12 -9.17 -6.19 -29.54
C GLU A 12 -7.78 -6.46 -30.10
N ASN A 13 -7.21 -5.49 -30.82
CA ASN A 13 -5.85 -5.60 -31.34
C ASN A 13 -4.83 -5.72 -30.20
N LEU A 14 -4.99 -4.97 -29.14
CA LEU A 14 -4.13 -5.08 -27.95
C LEU A 14 -4.20 -6.50 -27.37
N ARG A 15 -5.40 -7.06 -27.17
CA ARG A 15 -5.59 -8.44 -26.66
C ARG A 15 -4.96 -9.48 -27.60
N TYR A 16 -5.12 -9.30 -28.90
CA TYR A 16 -4.50 -10.18 -29.91
C TYR A 16 -2.96 -10.17 -29.80
N HIS A 17 -2.35 -8.98 -29.74
CA HIS A 17 -0.90 -8.86 -29.62
C HIS A 17 -0.38 -9.39 -28.28
N LEU A 18 -1.06 -9.13 -27.17
CA LEU A 18 -0.69 -9.69 -25.87
C LEU A 18 -0.76 -11.22 -25.87
N LYS A 19 -1.76 -11.81 -26.53
CA LYS A 19 -1.84 -13.26 -26.69
C LYS A 19 -0.65 -13.78 -27.49
N LYS A 20 -0.35 -13.18 -28.65
CA LYS A 20 0.79 -13.57 -29.49
C LYS A 20 2.12 -13.50 -28.75
N LEU A 21 2.36 -12.43 -27.97
CA LEU A 21 3.54 -12.28 -27.13
C LEU A 21 3.61 -13.33 -26.01
N THR A 22 2.47 -13.72 -25.46
CA THR A 22 2.41 -14.78 -24.46
C THR A 22 2.68 -16.15 -25.07
N ASP A 23 2.10 -16.44 -26.24
CA ASP A 23 2.30 -17.71 -26.95
C ASP A 23 3.76 -17.87 -27.40
N SER A 24 4.47 -16.77 -27.70
CA SER A 24 5.91 -16.78 -28.04
C SER A 24 6.84 -16.76 -26.81
N GLY A 25 6.30 -16.70 -25.57
CA GLY A 25 7.09 -16.68 -24.34
C GLY A 25 7.79 -15.35 -24.03
N ILE A 26 7.57 -14.30 -24.82
CA ILE A 26 8.17 -12.97 -24.58
C ILE A 26 7.62 -12.33 -23.31
N ILE A 27 6.34 -12.55 -23.04
CA ILE A 27 5.70 -12.13 -21.79
C ILE A 27 4.96 -13.30 -21.16
N CYS A 28 4.76 -13.23 -19.84
CA CYS A 28 3.95 -14.18 -19.10
C CYS A 28 2.66 -13.53 -18.61
N ARG A 29 1.57 -14.29 -18.59
CA ARG A 29 0.30 -13.86 -18.03
C ARG A 29 0.19 -14.34 -16.60
N PHE A 30 0.08 -13.42 -15.65
CA PHE A 30 -0.15 -13.72 -14.25
C PHE A 30 -1.64 -14.04 -13.97
N GLU A 31 -2.53 -13.16 -14.42
CA GLU A 31 -3.99 -13.27 -14.38
C GLU A 31 -4.62 -12.42 -15.49
N PRO A 32 -5.93 -12.48 -15.74
CA PRO A 32 -6.57 -11.64 -16.74
C PRO A 32 -6.23 -10.16 -16.57
N GLY A 33 -5.62 -9.56 -17.60
CA GLY A 33 -5.21 -8.15 -17.61
C GLY A 33 -3.89 -7.84 -16.93
N VAL A 34 -3.18 -8.82 -16.36
CA VAL A 34 -1.85 -8.64 -15.75
C VAL A 34 -0.81 -9.49 -16.46
N TYR A 35 0.17 -8.83 -17.07
CA TYR A 35 1.27 -9.44 -17.81
C TYR A 35 2.60 -8.94 -17.27
N TYR A 36 3.65 -9.72 -17.43
CA TYR A 36 5.00 -9.37 -17.00
C TYR A 36 6.06 -9.97 -17.92
N PHE A 37 7.22 -9.36 -17.96
CA PHE A 37 8.38 -9.95 -18.60
C PHE A 37 8.98 -11.00 -17.67
N PRO A 38 9.17 -12.25 -18.16
CA PRO A 38 9.80 -13.28 -17.36
C PRO A 38 11.23 -12.86 -16.99
N LYS A 39 11.60 -13.11 -15.74
CA LYS A 39 12.98 -13.00 -15.26
C LYS A 39 13.45 -14.38 -14.89
N THR A 40 14.70 -14.68 -15.12
CA THR A 40 15.35 -15.90 -14.63
C THR A 40 16.12 -15.59 -13.35
N ASP A 41 16.13 -16.52 -12.43
CA ASP A 41 17.00 -16.47 -11.26
C ASP A 41 18.45 -16.85 -11.58
N ILE A 42 19.31 -16.90 -10.57
CA ILE A 42 20.73 -17.27 -10.73
C ILE A 42 20.93 -18.75 -11.17
N PHE A 43 19.89 -19.57 -11.06
CA PHE A 43 19.92 -20.98 -11.49
C PHE A 43 19.31 -21.18 -12.87
N GLY A 44 18.85 -20.11 -13.54
CA GLY A 44 18.19 -20.16 -14.84
C GLY A 44 16.70 -20.52 -14.78
N GLU A 45 16.11 -20.64 -13.59
CA GLU A 45 14.68 -20.90 -13.43
C GLU A 45 13.84 -19.63 -13.63
N GLN A 46 12.67 -19.78 -14.26
CA GLN A 46 11.78 -18.65 -14.53
C GLN A 46 11.09 -18.20 -13.25
N MET A 47 11.35 -16.96 -12.85
CA MET A 47 10.70 -16.33 -11.69
C MET A 47 9.25 -15.94 -12.02
N THR A 48 8.33 -16.34 -11.17
CA THR A 48 6.93 -15.90 -11.24
C THR A 48 6.71 -14.67 -10.36
N LEU A 49 5.78 -13.77 -10.78
CA LEU A 49 5.38 -12.65 -9.92
C LEU A 49 4.69 -13.15 -8.65
N SER A 50 4.97 -12.49 -7.54
CA SER A 50 4.19 -12.70 -6.31
C SER A 50 2.86 -11.94 -6.37
N ALA A 51 1.86 -12.41 -5.62
CA ALA A 51 0.59 -11.70 -5.47
C ALA A 51 0.79 -10.30 -4.87
N ASP A 52 1.74 -10.17 -3.93
CA ASP A 52 2.05 -8.89 -3.29
C ASP A 52 2.67 -7.90 -4.29
N THR A 53 3.55 -8.35 -5.19
CA THR A 53 4.06 -7.50 -6.29
C THR A 53 2.93 -6.97 -7.15
N VAL A 54 1.97 -7.83 -7.52
CA VAL A 54 0.80 -7.41 -8.31
C VAL A 54 -0.09 -6.45 -7.53
N ALA A 55 -0.30 -6.69 -6.23
CA ALA A 55 -1.07 -5.77 -5.37
C ALA A 55 -0.41 -4.39 -5.30
N VAL A 56 0.92 -4.33 -5.12
CA VAL A 56 1.69 -3.08 -5.14
C VAL A 56 1.45 -2.32 -6.44
N HIS A 57 1.60 -2.97 -7.59
CA HIS A 57 1.39 -2.31 -8.89
C HIS A 57 -0.05 -1.89 -9.15
N LYS A 58 -1.03 -2.61 -8.62
CA LYS A 58 -2.45 -2.25 -8.80
C LYS A 58 -2.90 -1.12 -7.89
N TYR A 59 -2.44 -1.13 -6.63
CA TYR A 59 -3.07 -0.33 -5.57
C TYR A 59 -2.12 0.62 -4.85
N ILE A 60 -0.80 0.47 -4.94
CA ILE A 60 0.18 1.30 -4.22
C ILE A 60 0.99 2.16 -5.17
N MET A 61 1.61 1.55 -6.20
CA MET A 61 2.46 2.25 -7.18
C MET A 61 1.92 2.01 -8.57
N ARG A 62 1.31 3.01 -9.17
CA ARG A 62 0.72 2.88 -10.50
C ARG A 62 1.38 3.84 -11.48
N ARG A 63 1.90 3.33 -12.60
CA ARG A 63 2.64 4.12 -13.60
C ARG A 63 3.76 4.98 -12.97
N GLY A 64 4.49 4.42 -12.00
CA GLY A 64 5.56 5.12 -11.30
C GLY A 64 5.11 6.17 -10.27
N LYS A 65 3.81 6.34 -10.05
CA LYS A 65 3.26 7.27 -9.05
C LYS A 65 2.69 6.51 -7.86
N ARG A 66 2.87 7.04 -6.67
CA ARG A 66 2.24 6.52 -5.47
C ARG A 66 0.75 6.88 -5.46
N VAL A 67 -0.07 5.86 -5.33
CA VAL A 67 -1.53 5.96 -5.30
C VAL A 67 -2.14 5.23 -4.12
N GLY A 68 -1.30 4.67 -3.26
CA GLY A 68 -1.71 3.91 -2.08
C GLY A 68 -0.56 3.62 -1.13
N TYR A 69 -0.91 2.95 -0.03
CA TYR A 69 0.02 2.45 0.98
C TYR A 69 -0.61 1.31 1.79
N TYR A 70 0.22 0.49 2.45
CA TYR A 70 -0.26 -0.51 3.39
C TYR A 70 -0.86 0.17 4.64
N SER A 71 -1.97 -0.36 5.14
CA SER A 71 -2.71 0.16 6.29
C SER A 71 -3.05 -0.94 7.30
N GLY A 72 -3.71 -0.58 8.41
CA GLY A 72 -4.19 -1.50 9.42
C GLY A 72 -3.10 -2.42 9.97
N HIS A 73 -3.43 -3.71 10.19
CA HIS A 73 -2.51 -4.71 10.73
C HIS A 73 -1.26 -4.91 9.86
N THR A 74 -1.39 -4.77 8.53
CA THR A 74 -0.24 -4.88 7.61
C THR A 74 0.77 -3.78 7.86
N LEU A 75 0.32 -2.54 7.99
CA LEU A 75 1.19 -1.42 8.28
C LEU A 75 1.81 -1.54 9.67
N ALA A 76 1.03 -1.91 10.67
CA ALA A 76 1.52 -2.11 12.04
C ALA A 76 2.65 -3.17 12.09
N ASN A 77 2.47 -4.30 11.41
CA ASN A 77 3.51 -5.32 11.30
C ASN A 77 4.77 -4.79 10.58
N HIS A 78 4.61 -4.09 9.44
CA HIS A 78 5.74 -3.52 8.69
C HIS A 78 6.51 -2.46 9.48
N MET A 79 5.84 -1.74 10.38
CA MET A 79 6.47 -0.73 11.24
C MET A 79 7.07 -1.33 12.52
N GLY A 80 6.83 -2.61 12.81
CA GLY A 80 7.26 -3.25 14.06
C GLY A 80 6.37 -2.91 15.27
N LEU A 81 5.16 -2.40 15.03
CA LEU A 81 4.14 -2.15 16.05
C LEU A 81 3.36 -3.42 16.42
N SER A 82 3.48 -4.47 15.62
CA SER A 82 2.93 -5.79 15.88
C SER A 82 3.88 -6.87 15.38
N THR A 83 3.97 -7.96 16.16
CA THR A 83 4.69 -9.17 15.79
C THR A 83 3.86 -10.11 14.92
N GLN A 84 2.54 -9.89 14.85
CA GLN A 84 1.61 -10.71 14.09
C GLN A 84 1.71 -10.41 12.60
N VAL A 85 2.01 -11.44 11.80
CA VAL A 85 1.98 -11.35 10.33
C VAL A 85 0.54 -11.54 9.85
N PRO A 86 -0.13 -10.53 9.30
CA PRO A 86 -1.52 -10.64 8.91
C PRO A 86 -1.68 -11.56 7.70
N PHE A 87 -2.64 -12.50 7.76
CA PHE A 87 -3.01 -13.34 6.63
C PHE A 87 -3.61 -12.51 5.49
N THR A 88 -4.44 -11.53 5.84
CA THR A 88 -5.07 -10.60 4.89
C THR A 88 -4.31 -9.28 4.89
N GLN A 89 -3.82 -8.87 3.73
CA GLN A 89 -3.13 -7.58 3.58
C GLN A 89 -4.13 -6.44 3.46
N GLU A 90 -3.86 -5.33 4.15
CA GLU A 90 -4.70 -4.13 4.12
C GLU A 90 -3.99 -2.99 3.38
N ILE A 91 -4.70 -2.38 2.43
CA ILE A 91 -4.16 -1.32 1.57
C ILE A 91 -5.18 -0.18 1.47
N ASN A 92 -4.74 1.05 1.72
CA ASN A 92 -5.47 2.25 1.33
C ASN A 92 -5.02 2.67 -0.06
N SER A 93 -5.98 2.94 -0.98
CA SER A 93 -5.67 3.26 -2.37
C SER A 93 -6.68 4.22 -2.99
N ASN A 94 -6.20 5.19 -3.76
CA ASN A 94 -7.01 6.06 -4.60
C ASN A 94 -7.84 5.27 -5.63
N PHE A 95 -7.41 4.06 -5.97
CA PHE A 95 -8.08 3.15 -6.90
C PHE A 95 -8.97 2.11 -6.21
N ALA A 96 -9.34 2.34 -4.94
CA ALA A 96 -10.33 1.52 -4.28
C ALA A 96 -11.70 1.67 -4.97
N PRO A 97 -12.30 0.58 -5.49
CA PRO A 97 -13.56 0.66 -6.24
C PRO A 97 -14.78 0.95 -5.37
N ALA A 98 -14.63 0.80 -4.04
CA ALA A 98 -15.64 1.09 -3.03
C ALA A 98 -14.96 1.61 -1.76
N SER A 99 -15.75 2.04 -0.75
CA SER A 99 -15.21 2.44 0.57
C SER A 99 -14.33 1.35 1.18
N VAL A 100 -14.78 0.09 1.11
CA VAL A 100 -14.02 -1.11 1.49
C VAL A 100 -14.33 -2.23 0.51
N ARG A 101 -13.30 -2.91 0.01
CA ARG A 101 -13.45 -4.10 -0.84
C ARG A 101 -12.52 -5.21 -0.38
N LYS A 102 -13.06 -6.39 -0.17
CA LYS A 102 -12.28 -7.63 -0.05
C LYS A 102 -12.04 -8.20 -1.43
N THR A 103 -10.82 -8.59 -1.71
CA THR A 103 -10.42 -9.19 -3.00
C THR A 103 -9.30 -10.20 -2.78
N ALA A 104 -9.11 -11.09 -3.74
CA ALA A 104 -7.98 -12.01 -3.76
C ALA A 104 -7.16 -11.80 -5.03
N ILE A 105 -5.85 -11.98 -4.91
CA ILE A 105 -4.92 -12.09 -6.02
C ILE A 105 -4.28 -13.46 -5.85
N LYS A 106 -4.63 -14.42 -6.72
CA LYS A 106 -4.36 -15.85 -6.48
C LYS A 106 -4.79 -16.27 -5.06
N ASN A 107 -3.85 -16.78 -4.27
CA ASN A 107 -4.11 -17.31 -2.93
C ASN A 107 -3.98 -16.27 -1.80
N ARG A 108 -3.68 -15.00 -2.12
CA ARG A 108 -3.48 -13.93 -1.13
C ARG A 108 -4.73 -13.06 -1.03
N GLN A 109 -5.19 -12.83 0.19
CA GLN A 109 -6.35 -11.99 0.48
C GLN A 109 -5.94 -10.54 0.73
N TYR A 110 -6.75 -9.61 0.24
CA TYR A 110 -6.54 -8.17 0.40
C TYR A 110 -7.83 -7.47 0.80
N ILE A 111 -7.71 -6.47 1.66
CA ILE A 111 -8.74 -5.49 1.95
C ILE A 111 -8.26 -4.16 1.38
N ILE A 112 -8.96 -3.67 0.36
CA ILE A 112 -8.66 -2.39 -0.27
C ILE A 112 -9.65 -1.37 0.25
N ARG A 113 -9.15 -0.26 0.82
CA ARG A 113 -9.97 0.83 1.38
C ARG A 113 -9.74 2.12 0.61
N ARG A 114 -10.79 2.90 0.48
CA ARG A 114 -10.67 4.28 0.00
C ARG A 114 -10.01 5.12 1.10
N PRO A 115 -8.98 5.92 0.76
CA PRO A 115 -8.34 6.79 1.74
C PRO A 115 -9.25 7.96 2.11
N VAL A 116 -9.01 8.55 3.27
CA VAL A 116 -9.74 9.77 3.75
C VAL A 116 -9.37 11.01 2.95
N VAL A 117 -8.17 11.02 2.37
CA VAL A 117 -7.63 12.09 1.53
C VAL A 117 -6.90 11.42 0.36
N GLU A 118 -6.91 12.05 -0.81
CA GLU A 118 -6.14 11.55 -1.96
C GLU A 118 -4.66 11.37 -1.61
N ILE A 119 -4.14 10.17 -1.89
CA ILE A 119 -2.76 9.79 -1.58
C ILE A 119 -1.83 10.28 -2.67
N THR A 120 -0.75 10.93 -2.25
CA THR A 120 0.36 11.36 -3.11
C THR A 120 1.68 10.88 -2.52
N GLU A 121 2.78 11.01 -3.25
CA GLU A 121 4.12 10.69 -2.74
C GLU A 121 4.48 11.53 -1.52
N GLU A 122 4.07 12.80 -1.51
CA GLU A 122 4.38 13.76 -0.45
C GLU A 122 3.61 13.46 0.85
N ASN A 123 2.31 13.12 0.76
CA ASN A 123 1.46 12.99 1.94
C ASN A 123 1.35 11.56 2.49
N ALA A 124 1.72 10.55 1.72
CA ALA A 124 1.59 9.15 2.13
C ALA A 124 2.23 8.85 3.50
N PRO A 125 3.45 9.33 3.84
CA PRO A 125 4.03 9.07 5.16
C PRO A 125 3.22 9.65 6.31
N VAL A 126 2.66 10.86 6.14
CA VAL A 126 1.81 11.50 7.16
C VAL A 126 0.50 10.75 7.33
N LEU A 127 -0.12 10.34 6.22
CA LEU A 127 -1.36 9.57 6.27
C LEU A 127 -1.15 8.19 6.91
N GLN A 128 -0.03 7.51 6.61
CA GLN A 128 0.35 6.26 7.28
C GLN A 128 0.53 6.45 8.79
N PHE A 129 1.22 7.50 9.19
CA PHE A 129 1.41 7.86 10.60
C PHE A 129 0.06 8.07 11.32
N LEU A 130 -0.84 8.84 10.71
CA LEU A 130 -2.17 9.09 11.25
C LEU A 130 -3.05 7.84 11.27
N ASP A 131 -2.94 6.98 10.26
CA ASP A 131 -3.64 5.68 10.25
C ASP A 131 -3.15 4.74 11.35
N CYS A 132 -1.85 4.71 11.63
CA CYS A 132 -1.30 3.94 12.75
C CYS A 132 -1.88 4.42 14.08
N LEU A 133 -1.87 5.73 14.33
CA LEU A 133 -2.44 6.32 15.54
C LEU A 133 -3.95 6.07 15.67
N LYS A 134 -4.69 6.16 14.57
CA LYS A 134 -6.13 5.88 14.53
C LYS A 134 -6.48 4.46 14.95
N ASP A 135 -5.68 3.50 14.53
CA ASP A 135 -5.95 2.07 14.69
C ASP A 135 -5.00 1.39 15.71
N ILE A 136 -4.24 2.17 16.48
CA ILE A 136 -3.18 1.66 17.37
C ILE A 136 -3.71 0.63 18.37
N GLU A 137 -4.82 0.88 19.05
CA GLU A 137 -5.43 -0.02 20.02
C GLU A 137 -5.83 -1.38 19.42
N LYS A 138 -6.05 -1.44 18.09
CA LYS A 138 -6.49 -2.65 17.39
C LYS A 138 -5.37 -3.43 16.74
N CYS A 139 -4.34 -2.71 16.30
CA CYS A 139 -3.33 -3.25 15.39
C CYS A 139 -1.98 -3.48 16.07
N THR A 140 -1.80 -3.03 17.31
CA THR A 140 -0.56 -3.23 18.07
C THR A 140 -0.71 -4.31 19.14
N ASP A 141 0.37 -5.04 19.41
CA ASP A 141 0.51 -6.01 20.48
C ASP A 141 1.71 -5.70 21.40
N ILE A 142 2.22 -4.46 21.32
CA ILE A 142 3.33 -3.98 22.14
C ILE A 142 2.88 -2.80 23.04
N GLU A 143 3.68 -2.52 24.07
CA GLU A 143 3.38 -1.47 25.05
C GLU A 143 3.35 -0.07 24.42
N PRO A 144 2.46 0.84 24.91
CA PRO A 144 2.28 2.19 24.35
C PRO A 144 3.58 3.01 24.24
N GLU A 145 4.45 2.93 25.27
CA GLU A 145 5.76 3.61 25.26
C GLU A 145 6.65 3.14 24.09
N ARG A 146 6.67 1.84 23.82
CA ARG A 146 7.41 1.29 22.69
C ARG A 146 6.79 1.70 21.34
N CYS A 147 5.47 1.74 21.26
CA CYS A 147 4.77 2.29 20.10
C CYS A 147 5.20 3.73 19.84
N GLY A 148 5.23 4.57 20.87
CA GLY A 148 5.65 5.96 20.77
C GLY A 148 7.07 6.12 20.23
N LYS A 149 8.02 5.32 20.71
CA LYS A 149 9.40 5.32 20.20
C LYS A 149 9.46 5.00 18.71
N ILE A 150 8.78 3.94 18.26
CA ILE A 150 8.73 3.53 16.85
C ILE A 150 8.10 4.63 15.98
N LEU A 151 6.97 5.19 16.42
CA LEU A 151 6.28 6.25 15.70
C LEU A 151 7.09 7.55 15.66
N THR A 152 7.82 7.88 16.74
CA THR A 152 8.74 9.01 16.79
C THR A 152 9.90 8.85 15.78
N GLU A 153 10.49 7.66 15.72
CA GLU A 153 11.53 7.35 14.72
C GLU A 153 10.98 7.46 13.30
N TYR A 154 9.77 6.96 13.06
CA TYR A 154 9.10 7.09 11.78
C TYR A 154 8.85 8.56 11.42
N ALA A 155 8.36 9.37 12.38
CA ALA A 155 8.15 10.80 12.18
C ALA A 155 9.45 11.54 11.84
N ARG A 156 10.54 11.22 12.53
CA ARG A 156 11.87 11.78 12.23
C ARG A 156 12.37 11.38 10.84
N LYS A 157 12.27 10.10 10.49
CA LYS A 157 12.69 9.56 9.19
C LYS A 157 12.02 10.25 8.00
N TYR A 158 10.73 10.55 8.12
CA TYR A 158 9.94 11.16 7.05
C TYR A 158 9.70 12.65 7.22
N GLY A 159 10.33 13.29 8.21
CA GLY A 159 10.19 14.71 8.47
C GLY A 159 8.74 15.12 8.72
N ILE A 160 8.00 14.34 9.54
CA ILE A 160 6.61 14.61 9.88
C ILE A 160 6.58 15.69 10.95
N THR A 161 6.19 16.90 10.56
CA THR A 161 6.06 18.05 11.45
C THR A 161 4.62 18.23 11.93
N LYS A 162 4.45 18.99 13.01
CA LYS A 162 3.13 19.40 13.48
C LYS A 162 2.29 20.01 12.37
N LYS A 163 2.86 20.91 11.57
CA LYS A 163 2.19 21.54 10.42
C LYS A 163 1.67 20.53 9.39
N LYS A 164 2.43 19.48 9.11
CA LYS A 164 2.00 18.39 8.21
C LYS A 164 0.86 17.57 8.81
N ILE A 165 0.90 17.31 10.12
CA ILE A 165 -0.17 16.62 10.85
C ILE A 165 -1.45 17.46 10.83
N ASP A 166 -1.35 18.73 11.23
CA ASP A 166 -2.49 19.65 11.30
C ASP A 166 -3.25 19.79 9.98
N ARG A 167 -2.55 19.63 8.84
CA ARG A 167 -3.16 19.66 7.51
C ARG A 167 -4.16 18.52 7.26
N PHE A 168 -3.99 17.38 7.90
CA PHE A 168 -4.78 16.18 7.60
C PHE A 168 -5.56 15.63 8.80
N ILE A 169 -5.17 15.95 10.04
CA ILE A 169 -5.73 15.36 11.28
C ILE A 169 -7.24 15.55 11.40
N THR A 170 -7.76 16.66 10.88
CA THR A 170 -9.22 16.96 10.90
C THR A 170 -10.05 15.97 10.09
N ASN A 171 -9.45 15.20 9.20
CA ASN A 171 -10.11 14.13 8.44
C ASN A 171 -10.19 12.81 9.23
N TYR A 172 -9.63 12.76 10.44
CA TYR A 172 -9.52 11.58 11.28
C TYR A 172 -10.42 11.68 12.52
N PRO A 173 -10.81 10.53 13.11
CA PRO A 173 -11.60 10.53 14.33
C PRO A 173 -10.86 11.18 15.51
N ILE A 174 -11.60 11.82 16.41
CA ILE A 174 -11.05 12.53 17.58
C ILE A 174 -10.18 11.65 18.49
N LYS A 175 -10.40 10.34 18.51
CA LYS A 175 -9.60 9.38 19.29
C LYS A 175 -8.11 9.39 18.96
N ILE A 176 -7.70 9.95 17.81
CA ILE A 176 -6.30 10.06 17.44
C ILE A 176 -5.51 10.95 18.40
N TYR A 177 -6.15 11.98 18.98
CA TYR A 177 -5.52 12.83 19.97
C TYR A 177 -5.22 12.07 21.27
N LYS A 178 -6.12 11.15 21.67
CA LYS A 178 -5.89 10.23 22.79
C LYS A 178 -4.68 9.35 22.52
N ALA A 179 -4.60 8.75 21.32
CA ALA A 179 -3.47 7.92 20.92
C ALA A 179 -2.14 8.68 20.92
N ILE A 180 -2.10 9.92 20.43
CA ILE A 180 -0.92 10.79 20.50
C ILE A 180 -0.49 11.02 21.95
N TYR A 181 -1.43 11.29 22.85
CA TYR A 181 -1.15 11.52 24.27
C TYR A 181 -0.64 10.26 24.97
N GLU A 182 -1.29 9.12 24.77
CA GLU A 182 -0.95 7.86 25.44
C GLU A 182 0.38 7.25 24.96
N THR A 183 0.75 7.49 23.72
CA THR A 183 2.02 6.99 23.16
C THR A 183 3.18 7.97 23.36
N GLU A 184 2.90 9.18 23.84
CA GLU A 184 3.91 10.24 24.00
C GLU A 184 4.76 10.45 22.71
N VAL A 185 4.14 10.25 21.55
CA VAL A 185 4.83 10.34 20.27
C VAL A 185 5.29 11.78 20.01
N GLU A 186 6.58 11.90 19.64
CA GLU A 186 7.17 13.17 19.24
C GLU A 186 7.18 13.29 17.72
N TYR A 187 6.92 14.47 17.20
CA TYR A 187 7.09 14.81 15.79
C TYR A 187 8.08 15.95 15.63
N VAL A 188 8.62 16.10 14.44
CA VAL A 188 9.70 17.08 14.19
C VAL A 188 9.18 18.50 14.45
N SER A 189 9.89 19.24 15.32
CA SER A 189 9.65 20.68 15.49
C SER A 189 9.92 21.40 14.17
N SER A 190 9.03 22.33 13.83
CA SER A 190 9.11 23.14 12.59
C SER A 190 10.32 24.05 12.60
#